data_ef8cc4ab828673f416eae290e5f8d76e
#
_entry.id   ef8cc4ab828673f416eae290e5f8d76e
#
_cell.length_a   1.000
_cell.length_b   1.000
_cell.length_c   1.000
_cell.angle_alpha   90.00
_cell.angle_beta   90.00
_cell.angle_gamma   90.00
#
_symmetry.space_group_name_H-M   'P 1'
#
loop_
_entity.id
_entity.type
_entity.pdbx_description
1 polymer ?
#
loop_
_entity_poly.entity_id
_entity_poly.type
_entity_poly.pdbx_seq_one_letter_code
_entity_poly.pdbx_strand_id
1 'polypeptide(L)'
;MRRFAIFPALFACSVSMVVCGGGSGATKSTTSATRTSLPSSVPKPNLARIVPANYVVQKIRYAMLTSQSVPEAVVSSKGPAVGDLGFHPAELQVISWDGIAKRWNVIYDAQKDKEYQQQFGTTVSNQYVSPIPDLPAASTPILDRTADGDVNQIAFVRFGSEKRTDLVFTTTQSYGGSGVPGNLVVIGFESGEASLRYLWFGDGGAGFRVTGSRASQTLAASARFWTPVDAHCCSVRAYSFVVGEDAEHTITSLRDDRPWLGLFVRALRENAADSPLEVLDMVSGSPAASLFQRGDVITKIVDAKVSKDQGLLGPALVDQLALEKAGSTTSFRIQRGAATKTVTVKLGSYDDPSAQNAEPPNDFSIMAI
;
A
#
# COMPACT_ATOMS: atom_id res chain seq x y z
N MET A 1 19.11 13.26 -53.93
CA MET A 1 18.35 13.95 -52.90
C MET A 1 16.92 13.39 -52.90
N ARG A 2 16.62 12.45 -52.00
CA ARG A 2 15.27 11.90 -51.79
C ARG A 2 14.84 12.27 -50.41
N ARG A 3 13.78 13.09 -50.30
CA ARG A 3 13.17 13.51 -49.02
C ARG A 3 12.28 12.39 -48.56
N PHE A 4 12.56 11.83 -47.39
CA PHE A 4 11.65 10.95 -46.65
C PHE A 4 10.72 11.81 -45.82
N ALA A 5 9.42 11.71 -46.06
CA ALA A 5 8.38 12.28 -45.24
C ALA A 5 8.06 11.30 -44.09
N ILE A 6 8.27 11.75 -42.87
CA ILE A 6 7.90 11.02 -41.66
C ILE A 6 6.45 11.44 -41.34
N PHE A 7 5.52 10.51 -41.46
CA PHE A 7 4.15 10.67 -40.92
C PHE A 7 4.15 10.28 -39.45
N PRO A 8 3.65 11.12 -38.55
CA PRO A 8 3.35 10.70 -37.18
C PRO A 8 2.02 9.94 -37.17
N ALA A 9 2.06 8.66 -36.85
CA ALA A 9 0.87 7.87 -36.54
C ALA A 9 0.34 8.30 -35.16
N LEU A 10 -0.72 9.06 -35.15
CA LEU A 10 -1.53 9.30 -33.96
C LEU A 10 -2.25 8.00 -33.57
N PHE A 11 -1.74 7.30 -32.58
CA PHE A 11 -2.49 6.25 -31.90
C PHE A 11 -3.47 6.89 -30.93
N ALA A 12 -4.73 7.01 -31.36
CA ALA A 12 -5.83 7.29 -30.46
C ALA A 12 -6.13 6.03 -29.65
N CYS A 13 -5.59 5.94 -28.44
CA CYS A 13 -5.98 4.94 -27.47
C CYS A 13 -7.32 5.33 -26.87
N SER A 14 -8.42 4.78 -27.38
CA SER A 14 -9.73 4.85 -26.74
C SER A 14 -9.69 4.00 -25.48
N VAL A 15 -9.56 4.66 -24.33
CA VAL A 15 -9.67 4.01 -23.02
C VAL A 15 -11.15 3.69 -22.78
N SER A 16 -11.56 2.47 -23.13
CA SER A 16 -12.79 1.90 -22.60
C SER A 16 -12.53 1.51 -21.15
N MET A 17 -13.01 2.31 -20.21
CA MET A 17 -13.08 1.93 -18.80
C MET A 17 -14.02 0.73 -18.65
N VAL A 18 -13.47 -0.46 -18.64
CA VAL A 18 -14.17 -1.64 -18.13
C VAL A 18 -14.15 -1.54 -16.60
N VAL A 19 -15.24 -1.03 -16.06
CA VAL A 19 -15.53 -1.14 -14.63
C VAL A 19 -15.77 -2.63 -14.35
N CYS A 20 -14.77 -3.34 -13.92
CA CYS A 20 -14.93 -4.67 -13.35
C CYS A 20 -15.64 -4.53 -12.01
N GLY A 21 -16.96 -4.51 -12.05
CA GLY A 21 -17.84 -4.66 -10.91
C GLY A 21 -17.74 -6.10 -10.38
N GLY A 22 -16.76 -6.37 -9.54
CA GLY A 22 -16.75 -7.56 -8.69
C GLY A 22 -17.79 -7.39 -7.62
N GLY A 23 -18.96 -8.01 -7.80
CA GLY A 23 -20.02 -8.09 -6.80
C GLY A 23 -19.56 -8.90 -5.60
N SER A 24 -18.91 -8.24 -4.64
CA SER A 24 -18.70 -8.78 -3.31
C SER A 24 -20.01 -8.66 -2.55
N GLY A 25 -20.61 -9.78 -2.23
CA GLY A 25 -21.77 -9.87 -1.35
C GLY A 25 -21.49 -9.06 -0.07
N ALA A 26 -22.20 -7.96 0.09
CA ALA A 26 -22.12 -7.11 1.26
C ALA A 26 -22.66 -7.86 2.47
N THR A 27 -21.82 -8.61 3.15
CA THR A 27 -22.03 -8.94 4.55
C THR A 27 -22.06 -7.63 5.32
N LYS A 28 -23.22 -7.25 5.81
CA LYS A 28 -23.40 -6.09 6.69
C LYS A 28 -22.51 -6.27 7.92
N SER A 29 -21.31 -5.70 7.85
CA SER A 29 -20.44 -5.54 8.99
C SER A 29 -21.07 -4.48 9.88
N THR A 30 -21.79 -4.91 10.90
CA THR A 30 -22.28 -4.06 11.99
C THR A 30 -21.11 -3.70 12.91
N THR A 31 -20.17 -2.92 12.43
CA THR A 31 -19.29 -2.17 13.30
C THR A 31 -19.99 -0.86 13.63
N SER A 32 -20.73 -0.86 14.71
CA SER A 32 -21.26 0.35 15.34
C SER A 32 -20.08 1.17 15.88
N ALA A 33 -19.39 1.88 14.98
CA ALA A 33 -18.64 3.05 15.39
C ALA A 33 -19.68 4.00 16.00
N THR A 34 -19.61 4.23 17.31
CA THR A 34 -20.46 5.18 17.99
C THR A 34 -20.32 6.50 17.24
N ARG A 35 -21.33 6.89 16.47
CA ARG A 35 -21.37 8.20 15.82
C ARG A 35 -21.36 9.21 16.96
N THR A 36 -20.20 9.76 17.23
CA THR A 36 -20.07 10.82 18.22
C THR A 36 -20.66 12.07 17.60
N SER A 37 -21.71 12.59 18.18
CA SER A 37 -22.31 13.86 17.74
C SER A 37 -21.70 14.99 18.54
N LEU A 38 -21.66 16.18 17.96
CA LEU A 38 -21.27 17.39 18.69
C LEU A 38 -22.29 17.69 19.79
N PRO A 39 -21.83 18.11 20.99
CA PRO A 39 -22.71 18.70 21.99
C PRO A 39 -23.45 19.91 21.42
N SER A 40 -24.69 20.13 21.80
CA SER A 40 -25.48 21.25 21.30
C SER A 40 -24.90 22.64 21.65
N SER A 41 -24.07 22.69 22.69
CA SER A 41 -23.35 23.90 23.12
C SER A 41 -22.15 24.25 22.25
N VAL A 42 -21.70 23.34 21.36
CA VAL A 42 -20.55 23.53 20.48
C VAL A 42 -21.04 23.86 19.06
N PRO A 43 -20.70 25.02 18.51
CA PRO A 43 -21.09 25.35 17.15
C PRO A 43 -20.42 24.44 16.14
N LYS A 44 -21.11 24.13 15.06
CA LYS A 44 -20.49 23.39 13.93
C LYS A 44 -19.31 24.19 13.39
N PRO A 45 -18.23 23.51 12.93
CA PRO A 45 -17.10 24.20 12.35
C PRO A 45 -17.49 25.02 11.10
N ASN A 46 -16.99 26.25 11.06
CA ASN A 46 -17.07 27.06 9.84
C ASN A 46 -15.98 26.60 8.86
N LEU A 47 -16.32 25.66 8.01
CA LEU A 47 -15.38 25.01 7.11
C LEU A 47 -14.77 25.97 6.10
N ALA A 48 -15.44 27.06 5.73
CA ALA A 48 -14.89 28.07 4.83
C ALA A 48 -13.66 28.81 5.38
N ARG A 49 -13.41 28.70 6.70
CA ARG A 49 -12.21 29.28 7.35
C ARG A 49 -11.10 28.27 7.60
N ILE A 50 -11.38 27.00 7.39
CA ILE A 50 -10.50 25.87 7.77
C ILE A 50 -10.00 25.17 6.52
N VAL A 51 -10.93 24.81 5.64
CA VAL A 51 -10.62 24.17 4.37
C VAL A 51 -10.09 25.24 3.40
N PRO A 52 -9.05 24.95 2.62
CA PRO A 52 -8.51 25.89 1.64
C PRO A 52 -9.58 26.44 0.71
N ALA A 53 -9.39 27.67 0.24
CA ALA A 53 -10.31 28.30 -0.69
C ALA A 53 -10.51 27.45 -1.96
N ASN A 54 -11.75 27.31 -2.39
CA ASN A 54 -12.16 26.52 -3.55
C ASN A 54 -12.08 24.99 -3.39
N TYR A 55 -11.75 24.48 -2.19
CA TYR A 55 -11.89 23.05 -1.92
C TYR A 55 -13.34 22.70 -1.56
N VAL A 56 -13.79 21.54 -2.04
CA VAL A 56 -15.13 21.01 -1.76
C VAL A 56 -15.03 19.92 -0.68
N VAL A 57 -15.74 20.11 0.42
CA VAL A 57 -15.79 19.14 1.49
C VAL A 57 -16.48 17.87 1.02
N GLN A 58 -15.80 16.75 1.14
CA GLN A 58 -16.29 15.42 0.76
C GLN A 58 -16.97 14.70 1.91
N LYS A 59 -16.29 14.69 3.08
CA LYS A 59 -16.78 14.01 4.28
C LYS A 59 -16.43 14.80 5.54
N ILE A 60 -17.33 14.72 6.53
CA ILE A 60 -17.03 15.14 7.89
C ILE A 60 -17.42 14.00 8.82
N ARG A 61 -16.53 13.65 9.74
CA ARG A 61 -16.76 12.65 10.78
C ARG A 61 -16.29 13.19 12.11
N TYR A 62 -16.97 12.79 13.19
CA TYR A 62 -16.63 13.21 14.54
C TYR A 62 -16.17 12.01 15.37
N ALA A 63 -15.10 12.18 16.13
CA ALA A 63 -14.57 11.15 17.03
C ALA A 63 -13.84 11.78 18.22
N MET A 64 -13.75 11.06 19.31
CA MET A 64 -12.91 11.39 20.44
C MET A 64 -11.49 10.88 20.15
N LEU A 65 -10.65 11.72 19.57
CA LEU A 65 -9.26 11.41 19.20
C LEU A 65 -8.26 11.88 20.27
N THR A 66 -8.60 12.99 20.94
CA THR A 66 -7.83 13.51 22.05
C THR A 66 -8.53 13.24 23.38
N SER A 67 -7.93 13.63 24.50
CA SER A 67 -8.52 13.56 25.83
C SER A 67 -9.56 14.66 26.13
N GLN A 68 -9.92 15.48 25.14
CA GLN A 68 -10.89 16.56 25.30
C GLN A 68 -12.30 16.04 25.46
N SER A 69 -13.17 16.87 26.04
CA SER A 69 -14.59 16.53 26.24
C SER A 69 -15.45 16.77 25.00
N VAL A 70 -14.90 17.39 23.95
CA VAL A 70 -15.56 17.66 22.68
C VAL A 70 -14.92 16.84 21.59
N PRO A 71 -15.72 16.11 20.78
CA PRO A 71 -15.17 15.35 19.66
C PRO A 71 -14.46 16.25 18.63
N GLU A 72 -13.36 15.78 18.12
CA GLU A 72 -12.69 16.37 16.97
C GLU A 72 -13.50 16.09 15.71
N ALA A 73 -13.39 16.99 14.73
CA ALA A 73 -13.92 16.76 13.39
C ALA A 73 -12.81 16.40 12.41
N VAL A 74 -12.96 15.26 11.77
CA VAL A 74 -12.10 14.84 10.64
C VAL A 74 -12.77 15.26 9.35
N VAL A 75 -12.12 16.10 8.59
CA VAL A 75 -12.63 16.72 7.37
C VAL A 75 -11.79 16.26 6.19
N SER A 76 -12.40 15.61 5.22
CA SER A 76 -11.77 15.39 3.91
C SER A 76 -12.38 16.30 2.87
N SER A 77 -11.54 16.87 2.02
CA SER A 77 -11.93 17.77 0.96
C SER A 77 -11.12 17.52 -0.32
N LYS A 78 -11.65 18.00 -1.45
CA LYS A 78 -11.03 17.89 -2.77
C LYS A 78 -10.91 19.28 -3.38
N GLY A 79 -9.73 19.59 -3.90
CA GLY A 79 -9.40 20.90 -4.46
C GLY A 79 -9.89 21.09 -5.89
N PRO A 80 -9.79 22.32 -6.41
CA PRO A 80 -9.99 22.60 -7.81
C PRO A 80 -8.90 21.93 -8.65
N ALA A 81 -9.14 21.80 -9.94
CA ALA A 81 -8.14 21.32 -10.88
C ALA A 81 -6.89 22.22 -10.86
N VAL A 82 -5.72 21.60 -10.77
CA VAL A 82 -4.41 22.26 -10.77
C VAL A 82 -3.48 21.63 -11.81
N GLY A 83 -2.53 22.43 -12.32
CA GLY A 83 -1.60 22.00 -13.36
C GLY A 83 -2.25 21.72 -14.71
N ASP A 84 -1.41 21.43 -15.70
CA ASP A 84 -1.84 21.18 -17.10
C ASP A 84 -2.65 19.88 -17.25
N LEU A 85 -2.49 18.94 -16.33
CA LEU A 85 -3.19 17.67 -16.31
C LEU A 85 -4.55 17.74 -15.60
N GLY A 86 -4.88 18.88 -14.98
CA GLY A 86 -6.16 19.10 -14.33
C GLY A 86 -6.37 18.24 -13.08
N PHE A 87 -5.33 17.97 -12.29
CA PHE A 87 -5.41 17.17 -11.07
C PHE A 87 -6.24 17.84 -9.99
N HIS A 88 -7.01 17.07 -9.27
CA HIS A 88 -7.81 17.51 -8.13
C HIS A 88 -7.16 17.03 -6.82
N PRO A 89 -6.34 17.85 -6.14
CA PRO A 89 -5.68 17.42 -4.91
C PRO A 89 -6.69 17.14 -3.80
N ALA A 90 -6.43 16.09 -3.03
CA ALA A 90 -7.19 15.81 -1.82
C ALA A 90 -6.55 16.46 -0.60
N GLU A 91 -7.35 16.66 0.45
CA GLU A 91 -6.89 17.09 1.76
C GLU A 91 -7.63 16.33 2.85
N LEU A 92 -6.92 16.06 3.94
CA LEU A 92 -7.51 15.53 5.16
C LEU A 92 -6.98 16.31 6.35
N GLN A 93 -7.88 16.91 7.12
CA GLN A 93 -7.58 17.67 8.32
C GLN A 93 -8.33 17.14 9.52
N VAL A 94 -7.69 17.22 10.69
CA VAL A 94 -8.36 17.06 11.99
C VAL A 94 -8.42 18.39 12.66
N ILE A 95 -9.60 18.77 13.10
CA ILE A 95 -9.85 20.03 13.78
C ILE A 95 -10.44 19.79 15.16
N SER A 96 -9.97 20.54 16.13
CA SER A 96 -10.39 20.47 17.52
C SER A 96 -11.02 21.77 18.00
N TRP A 97 -12.02 21.69 18.89
CA TRP A 97 -12.70 22.83 19.46
C TRP A 97 -11.92 23.40 20.64
N ASP A 98 -11.48 24.65 20.52
CA ASP A 98 -10.94 25.40 21.64
C ASP A 98 -12.08 26.08 22.42
N GLY A 99 -12.40 25.52 23.56
CA GLY A 99 -13.49 26.02 24.42
C GLY A 99 -13.21 27.38 25.03
N ILE A 100 -11.95 27.79 25.15
CA ILE A 100 -11.54 29.11 25.68
C ILE A 100 -11.64 30.16 24.56
N ALA A 101 -10.98 29.91 23.45
CA ALA A 101 -10.96 30.85 22.31
C ALA A 101 -12.26 30.81 21.49
N LYS A 102 -13.17 29.88 21.78
CA LYS A 102 -14.45 29.68 21.05
C LYS A 102 -14.26 29.53 19.54
N ARG A 103 -13.26 28.75 19.14
CA ARG A 103 -12.96 28.49 17.73
C ARG A 103 -12.46 27.08 17.48
N TRP A 104 -12.59 26.63 16.25
CA TRP A 104 -12.00 25.39 15.76
C TRP A 104 -10.57 25.66 15.26
N ASN A 105 -9.62 24.82 15.67
CA ASN A 105 -8.23 24.88 15.28
C ASN A 105 -7.84 23.59 14.56
N VAL A 106 -7.02 23.69 13.52
CA VAL A 106 -6.42 22.52 12.85
C VAL A 106 -5.34 21.96 13.77
N ILE A 107 -5.44 20.69 14.12
CA ILE A 107 -4.45 19.97 14.93
C ILE A 107 -3.70 18.91 14.13
N TYR A 108 -4.17 18.57 12.93
CA TYR A 108 -3.49 17.71 11.98
C TYR A 108 -3.87 18.09 10.55
N ASP A 109 -2.88 17.99 9.65
CA ASP A 109 -3.03 18.29 8.23
C ASP A 109 -2.14 17.32 7.44
N ALA A 110 -2.76 16.37 6.73
CA ALA A 110 -2.05 15.33 5.99
C ALA A 110 -1.19 15.87 4.84
N GLN A 111 -1.47 17.07 4.33
CA GLN A 111 -0.63 17.74 3.32
C GLN A 111 0.63 18.40 3.91
N LYS A 112 0.70 18.53 5.22
CA LYS A 112 1.86 19.08 5.93
C LYS A 112 2.67 18.02 6.66
N ASP A 113 2.09 16.83 6.84
CA ASP A 113 2.75 15.73 7.52
C ASP A 113 3.87 15.16 6.64
N LYS A 114 5.11 15.37 7.09
CA LYS A 114 6.34 14.97 6.39
C LYS A 114 7.03 13.75 7.02
N GLU A 115 6.45 13.16 8.06
CA GLU A 115 7.03 11.96 8.69
C GLU A 115 7.05 10.75 7.76
N TYR A 116 6.26 10.82 6.69
CA TYR A 116 6.21 9.88 5.58
C TYR A 116 7.59 9.36 5.13
N GLN A 117 8.59 10.21 5.08
CA GLN A 117 9.88 9.87 4.48
C GLN A 117 10.82 9.06 5.34
N GLN A 118 10.80 9.30 6.63
CA GLN A 118 11.65 8.54 7.54
C GLN A 118 11.21 7.08 7.61
N GLN A 119 9.91 6.83 7.57
CA GLN A 119 9.37 5.47 7.55
C GLN A 119 9.45 4.83 6.17
N PHE A 120 9.31 5.59 5.09
CA PHE A 120 9.43 5.07 3.73
C PHE A 120 10.84 4.54 3.44
N GLY A 121 11.88 5.20 3.90
CA GLY A 121 13.26 4.73 3.77
C GLY A 121 13.56 3.42 4.49
N THR A 122 12.81 3.10 5.56
CA THR A 122 13.00 1.87 6.34
C THR A 122 12.03 0.75 5.96
N THR A 123 10.83 1.07 5.50
CA THR A 123 9.77 0.09 5.19
C THR A 123 9.80 -0.38 3.75
N VAL A 124 10.33 0.41 2.82
CA VAL A 124 10.38 0.11 1.38
C VAL A 124 11.54 -0.78 0.98
N SER A 125 12.44 -1.12 1.91
CA SER A 125 13.37 -2.23 1.67
C SER A 125 12.66 -3.57 1.40
N ASN A 126 11.35 -3.62 1.59
CA ASN A 126 10.50 -4.76 1.25
C ASN A 126 10.14 -4.75 -0.25
N GLN A 127 10.86 -5.26 -0.98
CA GLN A 127 11.29 -5.72 -2.28
C GLN A 127 10.24 -5.99 -3.36
N TYR A 128 8.96 -6.00 -3.06
CA TYR A 128 7.90 -6.03 -4.07
C TYR A 128 7.27 -4.66 -4.31
N VAL A 129 7.71 -3.67 -3.55
CA VAL A 129 7.40 -2.29 -3.85
C VAL A 129 8.70 -1.69 -4.37
N SER A 130 8.92 -1.80 -5.67
CA SER A 130 9.89 -0.92 -6.30
C SER A 130 9.53 0.50 -5.90
N PRO A 131 10.47 1.31 -5.37
CA PRO A 131 10.20 2.73 -5.25
C PRO A 131 9.72 3.16 -6.63
N ILE A 132 8.55 3.78 -6.69
CA ILE A 132 8.09 4.33 -7.97
C ILE A 132 9.18 5.32 -8.37
N PRO A 133 9.90 5.10 -9.48
CA PRO A 133 11.11 5.85 -9.79
C PRO A 133 10.89 7.35 -9.88
N ASP A 134 9.64 7.77 -10.06
CA ASP A 134 9.22 9.14 -10.30
C ASP A 134 8.66 9.84 -9.05
N LEU A 135 8.60 9.17 -7.88
CA LEU A 135 8.25 9.86 -6.65
C LEU A 135 9.47 10.69 -6.21
N PRO A 136 9.30 12.01 -6.08
CA PRO A 136 10.40 12.87 -5.63
C PRO A 136 10.89 12.41 -4.25
N ALA A 137 12.13 11.97 -4.20
CA ALA A 137 12.74 11.20 -3.11
C ALA A 137 12.76 11.90 -1.74
N ALA A 138 12.39 13.14 -1.62
CA ALA A 138 12.79 13.85 -0.42
C ALA A 138 11.77 14.71 0.31
N SER A 139 10.51 14.85 -0.10
CA SER A 139 9.61 15.80 0.60
C SER A 139 8.10 15.61 0.37
N THR A 140 7.65 14.45 -0.10
CA THR A 140 6.25 14.25 -0.45
C THR A 140 5.41 14.06 0.82
N PRO A 141 4.42 14.90 1.08
CA PRO A 141 3.50 14.71 2.20
C PRO A 141 2.59 13.50 1.96
N ILE A 142 1.92 13.02 3.00
CA ILE A 142 0.95 11.91 2.93
C ILE A 142 -0.14 12.16 1.87
N LEU A 143 -0.50 13.43 1.68
CA LEU A 143 -1.34 13.91 0.56
C LEU A 143 -0.63 15.05 -0.15
N ASP A 144 -0.35 14.87 -1.44
CA ASP A 144 0.34 15.86 -2.26
C ASP A 144 -0.66 16.80 -2.96
N ARG A 145 -0.36 18.09 -2.95
CA ARG A 145 -1.14 19.14 -3.64
C ARG A 145 -0.98 19.12 -5.15
N THR A 146 0.02 18.44 -5.66
CA THR A 146 0.32 18.35 -7.09
C THR A 146 -0.24 17.10 -7.74
N ALA A 147 -0.80 16.17 -6.94
CA ALA A 147 -1.39 14.92 -7.40
C ALA A 147 -2.91 15.00 -7.50
N ASP A 148 -3.50 14.21 -8.39
CA ASP A 148 -4.92 13.89 -8.33
C ASP A 148 -5.14 12.91 -7.19
N GLY A 149 -5.75 13.36 -6.11
CA GLY A 149 -5.82 12.63 -4.85
C GLY A 149 -7.24 12.33 -4.40
N ASP A 150 -7.41 11.20 -3.70
CA ASP A 150 -8.65 10.87 -2.99
C ASP A 150 -8.37 10.32 -1.59
N VAL A 151 -9.25 10.67 -0.64
CA VAL A 151 -9.35 10.01 0.67
C VAL A 151 -10.47 8.98 0.58
N ASN A 152 -10.11 7.72 0.48
CA ASN A 152 -11.08 6.65 0.16
C ASN A 152 -11.84 6.18 1.39
N GLN A 153 -11.14 5.81 2.45
CA GLN A 153 -11.71 5.28 3.69
C GLN A 153 -11.23 6.11 4.88
N ILE A 154 -12.08 6.26 5.88
CA ILE A 154 -11.76 6.85 7.18
C ILE A 154 -12.41 5.98 8.25
N ALA A 155 -11.66 5.61 9.28
CA ALA A 155 -12.16 4.92 10.46
C ALA A 155 -11.49 5.44 11.74
N PHE A 156 -12.09 5.08 12.87
CA PHE A 156 -11.58 5.37 14.20
C PHE A 156 -11.39 4.04 14.91
N VAL A 157 -10.18 3.75 15.34
CA VAL A 157 -9.75 2.42 15.76
C VAL A 157 -9.05 2.49 17.11
N ARG A 158 -9.34 1.52 17.97
CA ARG A 158 -8.60 1.30 19.22
C ARG A 158 -7.72 0.08 19.07
N PHE A 159 -6.45 0.31 18.87
CA PHE A 159 -5.48 -0.76 18.84
C PHE A 159 -5.11 -1.15 20.27
N GLY A 160 -4.99 -2.46 20.52
CA GLY A 160 -4.54 -2.99 21.79
C GLY A 160 -5.37 -2.60 23.00
N SER A 161 -4.72 -2.50 24.15
CA SER A 161 -5.31 -2.19 25.44
C SER A 161 -5.42 -0.69 25.75
N GLU A 162 -4.83 0.16 24.95
CA GLU A 162 -4.87 1.60 25.12
C GLU A 162 -6.30 2.15 24.98
N LYS A 163 -6.65 3.08 25.84
CA LYS A 163 -7.98 3.75 25.75
C LYS A 163 -8.05 4.76 24.62
N ARG A 164 -6.94 4.97 23.91
CA ARG A 164 -6.81 5.92 22.82
C ARG A 164 -7.53 5.43 21.56
N THR A 165 -8.09 6.36 20.84
CA THR A 165 -8.68 6.12 19.51
C THR A 165 -7.77 6.76 18.47
N ASP A 166 -7.27 5.97 17.53
CA ASP A 166 -6.46 6.43 16.42
C ASP A 166 -7.33 6.71 15.19
N LEU A 167 -6.90 7.68 14.40
CA LEU A 167 -7.46 7.93 13.08
C LEU A 167 -6.78 7.03 12.06
N VAL A 168 -7.57 6.27 11.33
CA VAL A 168 -7.10 5.43 10.21
C VAL A 168 -7.74 5.93 8.92
N PHE A 169 -6.93 6.11 7.89
CA PHE A 169 -7.45 6.46 6.58
C PHE A 169 -6.60 5.86 5.45
N THR A 170 -7.22 5.76 4.26
CA THR A 170 -6.51 5.38 3.04
C THR A 170 -6.60 6.49 2.01
N THR A 171 -5.52 6.63 1.24
CA THR A 171 -5.44 7.59 0.14
C THR A 171 -5.09 6.87 -1.15
N THR A 172 -5.42 7.51 -2.27
CA THR A 172 -4.83 7.25 -3.58
C THR A 172 -4.38 8.55 -4.19
N GLN A 173 -3.29 8.54 -4.96
CA GLN A 173 -2.73 9.71 -5.61
C GLN A 173 -2.26 9.34 -7.01
N SER A 174 -2.50 10.19 -7.99
CA SER A 174 -2.05 10.01 -9.36
C SER A 174 -1.24 11.23 -9.81
N TYR A 175 -0.09 10.97 -10.39
CA TYR A 175 0.82 12.01 -10.91
C TYR A 175 0.84 12.05 -12.44
N GLY A 176 -0.22 11.50 -13.08
CA GLY A 176 -0.34 11.47 -14.55
C GLY A 176 0.36 10.30 -15.21
N GLY A 177 1.02 9.45 -14.44
CA GLY A 177 1.52 8.15 -14.91
C GLY A 177 0.44 7.07 -14.88
N SER A 178 0.83 5.87 -15.24
CA SER A 178 -0.05 4.70 -15.21
C SER A 178 -0.21 4.08 -13.80
N GLY A 179 0.64 4.44 -12.83
CA GLY A 179 0.53 4.03 -11.43
C GLY A 179 -0.39 4.95 -10.63
N VAL A 180 -1.09 4.39 -9.66
CA VAL A 180 -1.93 5.11 -8.70
C VAL A 180 -1.47 4.74 -7.30
N PRO A 181 -0.35 5.30 -6.83
CA PRO A 181 0.11 5.01 -5.49
C PRO A 181 -0.91 5.42 -4.44
N GLY A 182 -0.88 4.74 -3.31
CA GLY A 182 -1.76 5.05 -2.20
C GLY A 182 -1.19 4.61 -0.87
N ASN A 183 -1.80 5.10 0.19
CA ASN A 183 -1.37 4.88 1.56
C ASN A 183 -2.47 4.23 2.39
N LEU A 184 -2.07 3.47 3.40
CA LEU A 184 -2.84 3.18 4.60
C LEU A 184 -2.11 3.82 5.78
N VAL A 185 -2.77 4.75 6.45
CA VAL A 185 -2.17 5.63 7.46
C VAL A 185 -2.88 5.46 8.79
N VAL A 186 -2.10 5.41 9.86
CA VAL A 186 -2.61 5.46 11.25
C VAL A 186 -1.98 6.66 11.96
N ILE A 187 -2.82 7.56 12.45
CA ILE A 187 -2.42 8.75 13.21
C ILE A 187 -2.94 8.62 14.63
N GLY A 188 -2.03 8.67 15.59
CA GLY A 188 -2.34 8.80 17.01
C GLY A 188 -2.38 10.26 17.45
N PHE A 189 -3.06 10.52 18.57
CA PHE A 189 -3.12 11.85 19.18
C PHE A 189 -2.75 11.75 20.65
N GLU A 190 -1.62 12.35 21.02
CA GLU A 190 -1.15 12.42 22.40
C GLU A 190 -1.07 13.87 22.84
N SER A 191 -1.68 14.21 23.96
CA SER A 191 -1.68 15.57 24.49
C SER A 191 -2.13 16.65 23.51
N GLY A 192 -2.92 16.26 22.49
CA GLY A 192 -3.39 17.16 21.42
C GLY A 192 -2.44 17.26 20.22
N GLU A 193 -1.30 16.59 20.26
CA GLU A 193 -0.36 16.50 19.13
C GLU A 193 -0.60 15.23 18.33
N ALA A 194 -0.57 15.35 17.00
CA ALA A 194 -0.70 14.23 16.08
C ALA A 194 0.67 13.58 15.84
N SER A 195 0.69 12.25 15.80
CA SER A 195 1.89 11.47 15.46
C SER A 195 1.54 10.36 14.48
N LEU A 196 2.39 10.13 13.50
CA LEU A 196 2.29 9.00 12.58
C LEU A 196 2.68 7.72 13.33
N ARG A 197 1.74 6.77 13.43
CA ARG A 197 1.96 5.48 14.10
C ARG A 197 2.23 4.33 13.14
N TYR A 198 1.65 4.40 11.95
CA TYR A 198 1.84 3.39 10.92
C TYR A 198 1.61 3.97 9.54
N LEU A 199 2.43 3.56 8.61
CA LEU A 199 2.29 3.87 7.20
C LEU A 199 2.55 2.62 6.37
N TRP A 200 1.58 2.27 5.53
CA TRP A 200 1.77 1.39 4.40
C TRP A 200 1.62 2.21 3.11
N PHE A 201 2.45 1.91 2.14
CA PHE A 201 2.42 2.52 0.82
C PHE A 201 2.46 1.43 -0.26
N GLY A 202 1.72 1.61 -1.34
CA GLY A 202 1.77 0.69 -2.47
C GLY A 202 0.93 1.15 -3.65
N ASP A 203 1.07 0.48 -4.77
CA ASP A 203 0.32 0.78 -5.98
C ASP A 203 -1.15 0.37 -5.84
N GLY A 204 -2.06 1.22 -6.34
CA GLY A 204 -3.50 1.03 -6.24
C GLY A 204 -4.10 1.28 -4.86
N GLY A 205 -3.28 1.67 -3.88
CA GLY A 205 -3.74 1.90 -2.50
C GLY A 205 -4.12 0.63 -1.75
N ALA A 206 -4.57 0.78 -0.52
CA ALA A 206 -5.09 -0.29 0.31
C ALA A 206 -6.56 -0.08 0.65
N GLY A 207 -7.28 -1.18 0.81
CA GLY A 207 -8.57 -1.21 1.48
C GLY A 207 -8.45 -1.86 2.85
N PHE A 208 -9.30 -1.51 3.81
CA PHE A 208 -9.28 -2.18 5.11
C PHE A 208 -10.67 -2.37 5.69
N ARG A 209 -10.76 -3.29 6.63
CA ARG A 209 -11.91 -3.50 7.50
C ARG A 209 -11.43 -3.59 8.95
N VAL A 210 -12.10 -2.86 9.85
CA VAL A 210 -11.83 -2.96 11.28
C VAL A 210 -12.37 -4.29 11.79
N THR A 211 -11.57 -5.03 12.52
CA THR A 211 -11.87 -6.34 13.10
C THR A 211 -11.50 -6.36 14.59
N GLY A 212 -11.83 -7.43 15.28
CA GLY A 212 -11.57 -7.55 16.71
C GLY A 212 -12.69 -7.02 17.61
N SER A 213 -12.44 -6.99 18.90
CA SER A 213 -13.37 -6.48 19.91
C SER A 213 -13.23 -4.97 20.07
N ARG A 214 -14.22 -4.33 20.73
CA ARG A 214 -14.14 -2.89 21.02
C ARG A 214 -12.93 -2.52 21.90
N ALA A 215 -12.42 -3.46 22.67
CA ALA A 215 -11.29 -3.24 23.57
C ALA A 215 -9.91 -3.45 22.88
N SER A 216 -9.89 -4.20 21.78
CA SER A 216 -8.67 -4.46 21.01
C SER A 216 -9.06 -4.73 19.57
N GLN A 217 -8.80 -3.76 18.71
CA GLN A 217 -9.14 -3.80 17.30
C GLN A 217 -7.87 -3.97 16.46
N THR A 218 -8.05 -4.54 15.27
CA THR A 218 -7.04 -4.65 14.24
C THR A 218 -7.64 -4.25 12.90
N LEU A 219 -6.80 -4.02 11.92
CA LEU A 219 -7.20 -3.80 10.54
C LEU A 219 -6.94 -5.08 9.74
N ALA A 220 -7.98 -5.68 9.19
CA ALA A 220 -7.82 -6.64 8.10
C ALA A 220 -7.72 -5.83 6.80
N ALA A 221 -6.52 -5.68 6.30
CA ALA A 221 -6.23 -4.90 5.12
C ALA A 221 -6.01 -5.79 3.91
N SER A 222 -6.29 -5.25 2.74
CA SER A 222 -5.96 -5.85 1.45
C SER A 222 -5.39 -4.78 0.54
N ALA A 223 -4.37 -5.13 -0.21
CA ALA A 223 -3.72 -4.24 -1.14
C ALA A 223 -3.33 -4.98 -2.41
N ARG A 224 -3.02 -4.23 -3.44
CA ARG A 224 -2.31 -4.75 -4.60
C ARG A 224 -0.82 -4.53 -4.39
N PHE A 225 -0.03 -5.39 -4.95
CA PHE A 225 1.41 -5.19 -5.01
C PHE A 225 1.89 -5.30 -6.45
N TRP A 226 2.91 -4.53 -6.71
CA TRP A 226 3.56 -4.46 -8.00
C TRP A 226 4.91 -5.16 -7.93
N THR A 227 5.27 -5.87 -8.97
CA THR A 227 6.62 -6.43 -9.11
C THR A 227 7.34 -5.76 -10.29
N PRO A 228 8.67 -5.78 -10.35
CA PRO A 228 9.43 -5.20 -11.46
C PRO A 228 9.04 -5.72 -12.85
N VAL A 229 8.32 -6.84 -12.89
CA VAL A 229 7.84 -7.47 -14.13
C VAL A 229 6.40 -7.08 -14.49
N ASP A 230 5.73 -6.32 -13.63
CA ASP A 230 4.39 -5.81 -13.93
C ASP A 230 4.46 -4.55 -14.79
N ALA A 231 3.51 -4.39 -15.69
CA ALA A 231 3.31 -3.09 -16.33
C ALA A 231 2.88 -2.08 -15.25
N HIS A 232 3.42 -0.87 -15.30
CA HIS A 232 3.15 0.20 -14.34
C HIS A 232 1.65 0.49 -14.09
N CYS A 233 0.80 0.13 -15.03
CA CYS A 233 -0.64 0.39 -14.94
C CYS A 233 -1.46 -0.71 -14.26
N CYS A 234 -0.91 -1.91 -14.03
CA CYS A 234 -1.82 -3.04 -14.01
C CYS A 234 -1.39 -4.15 -13.05
N SER A 235 -0.96 -3.79 -11.85
CA SER A 235 -0.79 -4.81 -10.82
C SER A 235 -2.13 -5.48 -10.53
N VAL A 236 -2.22 -6.77 -10.84
CA VAL A 236 -3.40 -7.61 -10.61
C VAL A 236 -3.26 -8.46 -9.35
N ARG A 237 -2.08 -8.46 -8.76
CA ARG A 237 -1.79 -9.27 -7.57
C ARG A 237 -2.37 -8.58 -6.35
N ALA A 238 -3.15 -9.32 -5.59
CA ALA A 238 -3.69 -8.86 -4.31
C ALA A 238 -3.12 -9.72 -3.19
N TYR A 239 -2.88 -9.11 -2.06
CA TYR A 239 -2.53 -9.81 -0.83
C TYR A 239 -3.30 -9.23 0.35
N SER A 240 -3.32 -9.98 1.44
CA SER A 240 -3.95 -9.57 2.68
C SER A 240 -2.90 -9.42 3.76
N PHE A 241 -3.08 -8.44 4.62
CA PHE A 241 -2.24 -8.23 5.79
C PHE A 241 -3.08 -7.75 6.97
N VAL A 242 -2.55 -7.88 8.16
CA VAL A 242 -3.22 -7.46 9.38
C VAL A 242 -2.36 -6.42 10.07
N VAL A 243 -2.92 -5.24 10.32
CA VAL A 243 -2.26 -4.19 11.10
C VAL A 243 -2.87 -4.14 12.48
N GLY A 244 -2.02 -4.07 13.48
CA GLY A 244 -2.42 -4.00 14.88
C GLY A 244 -1.27 -3.64 15.80
N GLU A 245 -1.52 -3.66 17.10
CA GLU A 245 -0.52 -3.43 18.13
C GLU A 245 0.21 -4.73 18.44
N ASP A 246 1.53 -4.69 18.43
CA ASP A 246 2.38 -5.80 18.82
C ASP A 246 2.62 -5.85 20.34
N ALA A 247 3.50 -6.75 20.79
CA ALA A 247 3.84 -6.91 22.20
C ALA A 247 4.61 -5.71 22.79
N GLU A 248 5.18 -4.87 21.95
CA GLU A 248 5.95 -3.67 22.30
C GLU A 248 5.10 -2.40 22.26
N HIS A 249 3.78 -2.55 22.07
CA HIS A 249 2.81 -1.46 21.90
C HIS A 249 3.03 -0.60 20.66
N THR A 250 3.69 -1.15 19.65
CA THR A 250 3.90 -0.50 18.36
C THR A 250 2.81 -0.94 17.37
N ILE A 251 2.29 -0.01 16.58
CA ILE A 251 1.38 -0.36 15.49
C ILE A 251 2.21 -0.83 14.30
N THR A 252 2.01 -2.09 13.92
CA THR A 252 2.79 -2.74 12.88
C THR A 252 1.95 -3.72 12.06
N SER A 253 2.52 -4.30 11.02
CA SER A 253 1.95 -5.45 10.33
C SER A 253 2.17 -6.69 11.20
N LEU A 254 1.08 -7.22 11.76
CA LEU A 254 1.10 -8.44 12.57
C LEU A 254 1.12 -9.71 11.72
N ARG A 255 0.73 -9.61 10.46
CA ARG A 255 0.72 -10.71 9.51
C ARG A 255 0.69 -10.15 8.10
N ASP A 256 1.52 -10.70 7.24
CA ASP A 256 1.54 -10.45 5.81
C ASP A 256 1.40 -11.80 5.08
N ASP A 257 0.36 -11.95 4.27
CA ASP A 257 0.07 -13.22 3.57
C ASP A 257 0.88 -13.39 2.27
N ARG A 258 1.78 -12.43 1.93
CA ARG A 258 2.67 -12.58 0.77
C ARG A 258 3.64 -13.74 1.00
N PRO A 259 3.84 -14.61 0.01
CA PRO A 259 4.80 -15.68 0.10
C PRO A 259 6.23 -15.15 0.06
N TRP A 260 7.11 -15.72 0.88
CA TRP A 260 8.53 -15.43 0.91
C TRP A 260 9.35 -16.70 0.72
N LEU A 261 10.23 -16.69 -0.26
CA LEU A 261 11.15 -17.80 -0.54
C LEU A 261 12.58 -17.47 -0.09
N GLY A 262 12.99 -16.23 -0.24
CA GLY A 262 14.31 -15.73 0.16
C GLY A 262 15.40 -16.03 -0.85
N LEU A 263 15.08 -15.89 -2.12
CA LEU A 263 16.02 -16.00 -3.22
C LEU A 263 16.18 -14.67 -3.95
N PHE A 264 17.40 -14.34 -4.32
CA PHE A 264 17.68 -13.35 -5.37
C PHE A 264 17.79 -14.08 -6.70
N VAL A 265 16.94 -13.72 -7.64
CA VAL A 265 16.87 -14.38 -8.94
C VAL A 265 16.92 -13.39 -10.08
N ARG A 266 17.34 -13.88 -11.26
CA ARG A 266 17.32 -13.13 -12.51
C ARG A 266 16.66 -13.96 -13.61
N ALA A 267 15.86 -13.34 -14.46
CA ALA A 267 15.33 -13.97 -15.64
C ALA A 267 16.45 -14.27 -16.63
N LEU A 268 16.52 -15.51 -17.14
CA LEU A 268 17.53 -15.90 -18.13
C LEU A 268 17.24 -15.32 -19.52
N ARG A 269 15.98 -14.99 -19.80
CA ARG A 269 15.54 -14.36 -21.04
C ARG A 269 14.75 -13.10 -20.70
N GLU A 270 15.27 -11.96 -21.06
CA GLU A 270 14.56 -10.70 -20.89
C GLU A 270 13.26 -10.68 -21.71
N ASN A 271 12.23 -10.09 -21.15
CA ASN A 271 10.90 -9.93 -21.77
C ASN A 271 10.23 -11.25 -22.25
N ALA A 272 10.62 -12.39 -21.70
CA ALA A 272 10.00 -13.67 -22.00
C ALA A 272 9.19 -14.18 -20.81
N ALA A 273 7.86 -14.26 -20.96
CA ALA A 273 6.95 -14.72 -19.90
C ALA A 273 7.28 -16.13 -19.39
N ASP A 274 7.88 -16.97 -20.22
CA ASP A 274 8.28 -18.34 -19.89
C ASP A 274 9.76 -18.46 -19.48
N SER A 275 10.40 -17.33 -19.14
CA SER A 275 11.82 -17.33 -18.77
C SER A 275 12.07 -18.13 -17.50
N PRO A 276 13.00 -19.07 -17.50
CA PRO A 276 13.50 -19.64 -16.26
C PRO A 276 14.21 -18.58 -15.41
N LEU A 277 14.29 -18.82 -14.11
CA LEU A 277 14.95 -17.92 -13.15
C LEU A 277 16.25 -18.53 -12.67
N GLU A 278 17.35 -17.83 -12.84
CA GLU A 278 18.66 -18.19 -12.27
C GLU A 278 18.72 -17.70 -10.81
N VAL A 279 19.08 -18.57 -9.89
CA VAL A 279 19.35 -18.23 -8.49
C VAL A 279 20.72 -17.59 -8.40
N LEU A 280 20.77 -16.33 -8.07
CA LEU A 280 22.01 -15.55 -7.92
C LEU A 280 22.53 -15.62 -6.48
N ASP A 281 21.63 -15.61 -5.51
CA ASP A 281 21.98 -15.71 -4.10
C ASP A 281 20.76 -16.12 -3.25
N MET A 282 20.99 -16.46 -2.00
CA MET A 282 19.98 -16.81 -1.01
C MET A 282 20.12 -15.92 0.23
N VAL A 283 18.98 -15.47 0.74
CA VAL A 283 18.94 -14.71 2.00
C VAL A 283 19.19 -15.67 3.17
N SER A 284 20.17 -15.36 4.02
CA SER A 284 20.47 -16.17 5.18
C SER A 284 19.27 -16.32 6.12
N GLY A 285 19.00 -17.53 6.57
CA GLY A 285 17.85 -17.84 7.43
C GLY A 285 16.51 -17.92 6.71
N SER A 286 16.47 -17.69 5.40
CA SER A 286 15.24 -17.80 4.61
C SER A 286 14.80 -19.24 4.39
N PRO A 287 13.54 -19.48 4.00
CA PRO A 287 13.03 -20.82 3.67
C PRO A 287 13.85 -21.57 2.62
N ALA A 288 14.43 -20.86 1.65
CA ALA A 288 15.22 -21.46 0.58
C ALA A 288 16.70 -21.68 0.92
N ALA A 289 17.24 -21.03 1.95
CA ALA A 289 18.68 -20.92 2.21
C ALA A 289 19.46 -22.26 2.25
N SER A 290 18.82 -23.33 2.72
CA SER A 290 19.46 -24.66 2.80
C SER A 290 19.11 -25.59 1.63
N LEU A 291 18.22 -25.19 0.75
CA LEU A 291 17.62 -26.03 -0.29
C LEU A 291 18.10 -25.69 -1.70
N PHE A 292 18.35 -24.41 -1.94
CA PHE A 292 18.85 -23.91 -3.22
C PHE A 292 20.35 -23.61 -3.14
N GLN A 293 20.96 -23.46 -4.30
CA GLN A 293 22.35 -23.10 -4.49
C GLN A 293 22.45 -22.03 -5.56
N ARG A 294 23.47 -21.19 -5.46
CA ARG A 294 23.82 -20.24 -6.53
C ARG A 294 24.03 -20.98 -7.84
N GLY A 295 23.46 -20.48 -8.91
CA GLY A 295 23.48 -21.10 -10.24
C GLY A 295 22.41 -22.17 -10.48
N ASP A 296 21.53 -22.45 -9.49
CA ASP A 296 20.32 -23.24 -9.76
C ASP A 296 19.44 -22.45 -10.74
N VAL A 297 18.80 -23.15 -11.64
CA VAL A 297 17.84 -22.56 -12.59
C VAL A 297 16.45 -23.11 -12.29
N ILE A 298 15.56 -22.26 -11.80
CA ILE A 298 14.17 -22.61 -11.57
C ILE A 298 13.45 -22.60 -12.92
N THR A 299 12.94 -23.76 -13.33
CA THR A 299 12.28 -23.95 -14.62
C THR A 299 10.77 -24.05 -14.52
N LYS A 300 10.24 -24.41 -13.34
CA LYS A 300 8.81 -24.60 -13.14
C LYS A 300 8.47 -24.63 -11.64
N ILE A 301 7.31 -24.08 -11.28
CA ILE A 301 6.60 -24.42 -10.03
C ILE A 301 5.71 -25.64 -10.34
N VAL A 302 5.87 -26.72 -9.60
CA VAL A 302 5.16 -27.97 -9.80
C VAL A 302 3.70 -27.84 -9.53
N ASP A 303 2.72 -27.98 -9.73
CA ASP A 303 1.30 -27.79 -9.32
C ASP A 303 0.81 -26.35 -9.25
N ALA A 304 1.55 -25.39 -9.84
CA ALA A 304 1.11 -24.02 -9.88
C ALA A 304 -0.22 -23.85 -10.64
N LYS A 305 -1.13 -23.10 -10.04
CA LYS A 305 -2.36 -22.67 -10.70
C LYS A 305 -2.02 -21.58 -11.71
N VAL A 306 -2.01 -21.91 -12.98
CA VAL A 306 -1.81 -20.91 -14.04
C VAL A 306 -3.10 -20.08 -14.16
N SER A 307 -3.04 -18.81 -13.84
CA SER A 307 -4.09 -17.87 -14.23
C SER A 307 -3.97 -17.58 -15.73
N LYS A 308 -5.02 -17.88 -16.49
CA LYS A 308 -5.04 -17.74 -17.95
C LYS A 308 -5.22 -16.29 -18.45
N ASP A 309 -5.52 -15.37 -17.53
CA ASP A 309 -6.06 -14.04 -17.91
C ASP A 309 -5.10 -12.86 -17.65
N GLN A 310 -3.84 -13.14 -17.38
CA GLN A 310 -2.91 -12.06 -17.02
C GLN A 310 -1.96 -11.81 -18.20
N GLY A 311 -2.13 -10.67 -18.85
CA GLY A 311 -1.18 -10.12 -19.81
C GLY A 311 0.09 -9.62 -19.11
N LEU A 312 0.86 -10.54 -18.51
CA LEU A 312 2.02 -10.24 -17.69
C LEU A 312 3.23 -10.04 -18.57
N LEU A 313 3.98 -8.98 -18.31
CA LEU A 313 5.20 -8.63 -19.04
C LEU A 313 6.45 -9.33 -18.47
N GLY A 314 6.29 -10.12 -17.42
CA GLY A 314 7.39 -10.74 -16.70
C GLY A 314 7.40 -12.27 -16.69
N PRO A 315 8.38 -12.90 -16.03
CA PRO A 315 8.46 -14.34 -15.93
C PRO A 315 7.25 -14.93 -15.19
N ALA A 316 6.52 -15.80 -15.85
CA ALA A 316 5.33 -16.47 -15.29
C ALA A 316 5.60 -17.18 -13.95
N LEU A 317 6.85 -17.55 -13.68
CA LEU A 317 7.27 -18.17 -12.41
C LEU A 317 7.10 -17.21 -11.21
N VAL A 318 7.43 -15.95 -11.37
CA VAL A 318 7.27 -14.94 -10.30
C VAL A 318 5.78 -14.74 -10.01
N ASP A 319 4.96 -14.69 -11.06
CA ASP A 319 3.53 -14.53 -10.92
C ASP A 319 2.87 -15.74 -10.26
N GLN A 320 3.29 -16.94 -10.65
CA GLN A 320 2.81 -18.17 -10.05
C GLN A 320 3.17 -18.23 -8.55
N LEU A 321 4.40 -17.84 -8.19
CA LEU A 321 4.81 -17.77 -6.78
C LEU A 321 3.95 -16.73 -6.01
N ALA A 322 3.68 -15.60 -6.59
CA ALA A 322 2.87 -14.56 -5.98
C ALA A 322 1.40 -14.96 -5.73
N LEU A 323 0.91 -16.00 -6.40
CA LEU A 323 -0.41 -16.59 -6.15
C LEU A 323 -0.43 -17.63 -5.02
N GLU A 324 0.74 -18.08 -4.59
CA GLU A 324 0.87 -18.96 -3.43
C GLU A 324 0.62 -18.18 -2.13
N LYS A 325 0.45 -18.90 -1.04
CA LYS A 325 0.24 -18.30 0.28
C LYS A 325 1.44 -18.55 1.19
N ALA A 326 1.74 -17.59 2.02
CA ALA A 326 2.66 -17.78 3.13
C ALA A 326 2.24 -19.02 3.96
N GLY A 327 3.22 -19.83 4.34
CA GLY A 327 3.03 -21.09 5.06
C GLY A 327 2.63 -22.28 4.19
N SER A 328 2.32 -22.10 2.90
CA SER A 328 2.06 -23.22 1.98
C SER A 328 3.36 -23.95 1.61
N THR A 329 3.22 -25.21 1.20
CA THR A 329 4.36 -26.00 0.69
C THR A 329 4.30 -26.01 -0.83
N THR A 330 5.37 -25.55 -1.45
CA THR A 330 5.48 -25.39 -2.91
C THR A 330 6.69 -26.17 -3.42
N SER A 331 6.55 -26.87 -4.54
CA SER A 331 7.61 -27.64 -5.18
C SER A 331 8.10 -26.97 -6.45
N PHE A 332 9.41 -26.85 -6.56
CA PHE A 332 10.09 -26.22 -7.70
C PHE A 332 10.86 -27.28 -8.48
N ARG A 333 10.72 -27.30 -9.79
CA ARG A 333 11.64 -28.02 -10.66
C ARG A 333 12.81 -27.11 -10.96
N ILE A 334 14.01 -27.57 -10.62
CA ILE A 334 15.25 -26.85 -10.84
C ILE A 334 16.23 -27.66 -11.70
N GLN A 335 17.07 -26.96 -12.40
CA GLN A 335 18.27 -27.51 -13.03
C GLN A 335 19.48 -27.11 -12.19
N ARG A 336 20.23 -28.08 -11.71
CA ARG A 336 21.48 -27.92 -10.94
C ARG A 336 22.60 -28.57 -11.72
N GLY A 337 23.41 -27.80 -12.43
CA GLY A 337 24.33 -28.33 -13.43
C GLY A 337 23.58 -29.10 -14.52
N ALA A 338 23.98 -30.34 -14.77
CA ALA A 338 23.31 -31.20 -15.76
C ALA A 338 22.08 -31.96 -15.18
N ALA A 339 21.81 -31.86 -13.88
CA ALA A 339 20.77 -32.66 -13.23
C ALA A 339 19.49 -31.84 -13.02
N THR A 340 18.35 -32.42 -13.37
CA THR A 340 17.03 -31.90 -13.00
C THR A 340 16.64 -32.45 -11.64
N LYS A 341 16.19 -31.58 -10.73
CA LYS A 341 15.75 -31.92 -9.37
C LYS A 341 14.42 -31.27 -9.06
N THR A 342 13.72 -31.83 -8.09
CA THR A 342 12.57 -31.18 -7.45
C THR A 342 12.97 -30.76 -6.05
N VAL A 343 12.76 -29.49 -5.72
CA VAL A 343 12.99 -28.92 -4.40
C VAL A 343 11.65 -28.48 -3.84
N THR A 344 11.32 -28.95 -2.65
CA THR A 344 10.08 -28.62 -1.96
C THR A 344 10.38 -27.72 -0.79
N VAL A 345 9.67 -26.60 -0.72
CA VAL A 345 9.89 -25.55 0.29
C VAL A 345 8.56 -25.21 0.95
N LYS A 346 8.56 -25.05 2.26
CA LYS A 346 7.49 -24.37 2.98
C LYS A 346 7.77 -22.87 2.90
N LEU A 347 6.92 -22.12 2.21
CA LEU A 347 7.09 -20.70 2.02
C LEU A 347 6.98 -19.94 3.35
N GLY A 348 7.84 -18.98 3.58
CA GLY A 348 7.72 -18.01 4.65
C GLY A 348 6.69 -16.92 4.31
N SER A 349 6.64 -15.90 5.14
CA SER A 349 5.87 -14.68 4.88
C SER A 349 6.82 -13.48 4.86
N TYR A 350 6.32 -12.35 4.40
CA TYR A 350 7.07 -11.09 4.47
C TYR A 350 7.27 -10.56 5.89
N ASP A 351 6.61 -11.13 6.89
CA ASP A 351 6.88 -10.86 8.31
C ASP A 351 8.10 -11.64 8.82
N ASP A 352 8.67 -12.55 8.01
CA ASP A 352 9.87 -13.29 8.38
C ASP A 352 11.06 -12.33 8.54
N PRO A 353 11.85 -12.44 9.62
CA PRO A 353 13.03 -11.59 9.83
C PRO A 353 14.01 -11.61 8.65
N SER A 354 14.11 -12.73 7.92
CA SER A 354 14.96 -12.81 6.73
C SER A 354 14.42 -11.94 5.57
N ALA A 355 13.10 -11.76 5.47
CA ALA A 355 12.49 -10.89 4.49
C ALA A 355 12.71 -9.42 4.83
N GLN A 356 12.61 -9.06 6.11
CA GLN A 356 12.78 -7.70 6.60
C GLN A 356 14.22 -7.17 6.44
N ASN A 357 15.21 -8.08 6.50
CA ASN A 357 16.63 -7.76 6.40
C ASN A 357 17.24 -8.05 5.02
N ALA A 358 16.42 -8.46 4.05
CA ALA A 358 16.92 -8.76 2.72
C ALA A 358 17.20 -7.45 1.95
N GLU A 359 18.46 -7.19 1.67
CA GLU A 359 18.91 -6.07 0.83
C GLU A 359 19.11 -6.59 -0.60
N PRO A 360 18.27 -6.16 -1.58
CA PRO A 360 18.50 -6.53 -2.97
C PRO A 360 19.79 -5.84 -3.48
N PRO A 361 20.54 -6.50 -4.34
CA PRO A 361 21.60 -5.84 -5.09
C PRO A 361 21.04 -4.63 -5.86
N ASN A 362 21.84 -3.57 -6.02
CA ASN A 362 21.49 -2.38 -6.80
C ASN A 362 21.44 -2.67 -8.31
N ASP A 363 20.78 -3.74 -8.73
CA ASP A 363 20.61 -4.16 -10.10
C ASP A 363 19.13 -4.45 -10.36
N PHE A 364 18.49 -3.62 -11.17
CA PHE A 364 17.07 -3.73 -11.51
C PHE A 364 16.68 -5.02 -12.23
N SER A 365 17.65 -5.79 -12.76
CA SER A 365 17.40 -7.11 -13.34
C SER A 365 17.26 -8.21 -12.29
N ILE A 366 17.57 -7.93 -11.03
CA ILE A 366 17.54 -8.89 -9.92
C ILE A 366 16.24 -8.72 -9.16
N MET A 367 15.54 -9.82 -9.00
CA MET A 367 14.30 -9.91 -8.25
C MET A 367 14.56 -10.68 -6.94
N ALA A 368 13.99 -10.21 -5.85
CA ALA A 368 13.87 -11.01 -4.65
C ALA A 368 12.49 -11.67 -4.62
N ILE A 369 12.45 -12.96 -4.36
CA ILE A 369 11.22 -13.74 -4.32
C ILE A 369 11.12 -14.57 -3.05
#